data_8a7cf0f2024f3f5ebf66dae1feba5d4f
#
_entry.id   8a7cf0f2024f3f5ebf66dae1feba5d4f
#
_cell.length_a   1.000
_cell.length_b   1.000
_cell.length_c   1.000
_cell.angle_alpha   90.00
_cell.angle_beta   90.00
_cell.angle_gamma   90.00
#
_symmetry.space_group_name_H-M   'P 1'
#
loop_
_entity.id
_entity.type
_entity.pdbx_description
1 polymer ?
#
loop_
_entity_poly.entity_id
_entity_poly.type
_entity_poly.pdbx_seq_one_letter_code
_entity_poly.pdbx_strand_id
1 'polypeptide(L)'
;ENLNDTGHPIATHESSYKAARQYSNQELDGEMPFQLHIIDGNGEPPEFWANLDLHAFEFGHSYMTAIFKAPNDPLSQAYFASLAAAKGEDTASEILSVSRHNTIIYPSCSPHTSFQQWRVIRPISVDRTLVEIFTFELEGAPPELLQRTFIYSNVVNSPSSIVMTDDVHVYAECQRGLTTQGGDWVSQHRNAGQDKSFEGDDGGLIGEGSSELPIRNQFSAWKRYMLDERNQEFRSTGS
;
A
#
# COMPACT_ATOMS: atom_id res chain seq x y z
N GLU A 1 -6.89 2.03 6.36
CA GLU A 1 -5.74 2.15 7.28
C GLU A 1 -4.56 1.28 6.83
N ASN A 2 -4.75 -0.02 6.60
CA ASN A 2 -3.67 -0.95 6.22
C ASN A 2 -2.77 -0.44 5.06
N LEU A 3 -3.32 0.30 4.10
CA LEU A 3 -2.59 0.75 2.92
C LEU A 3 -2.10 2.21 3.00
N ASN A 4 -2.61 3.01 3.93
CA ASN A 4 -2.37 4.45 3.95
C ASN A 4 -2.02 5.02 5.32
N ASP A 5 -1.96 4.21 6.36
CA ASP A 5 -1.56 4.63 7.70
C ASP A 5 -0.18 4.06 8.04
N THR A 6 0.80 4.92 8.20
CA THR A 6 2.16 4.53 8.54
C THR A 6 2.31 4.01 9.98
N GLY A 7 1.32 4.23 10.84
CA GLY A 7 1.26 3.61 12.16
C GLY A 7 0.95 2.12 12.11
N HIS A 8 0.30 1.66 11.03
CA HIS A 8 -0.07 0.27 10.84
C HIS A 8 1.12 -0.70 10.83
N PRO A 9 2.18 -0.50 10.03
CA PRO A 9 3.30 -1.44 10.00
C PRO A 9 3.92 -1.67 11.37
N ILE A 10 4.15 -0.61 12.12
CA ILE A 10 4.79 -0.66 13.44
C ILE A 10 3.90 -1.40 14.44
N ALA A 11 2.61 -1.09 14.46
CA ALA A 11 1.69 -1.61 15.46
C ALA A 11 1.21 -3.04 15.16
N THR A 12 0.96 -3.35 13.88
CA THR A 12 0.35 -4.62 13.46
C THR A 12 1.39 -5.69 13.21
N HIS A 13 2.55 -5.33 12.60
CA HIS A 13 3.54 -6.30 12.15
C HIS A 13 4.75 -6.45 13.09
N GLU A 14 4.60 -6.12 14.38
CA GLU A 14 5.69 -6.20 15.34
C GLU A 14 6.29 -7.61 15.43
N SER A 15 5.46 -8.64 15.43
CA SER A 15 5.90 -10.02 15.48
C SER A 15 6.72 -10.42 14.26
N SER A 16 6.28 -10.00 13.07
CA SER A 16 6.90 -10.38 11.80
C SER A 16 8.23 -9.68 11.57
N TYR A 17 8.34 -8.37 11.82
CA TYR A 17 9.62 -7.71 11.65
C TYR A 17 10.64 -8.09 12.73
N LYS A 18 10.21 -8.39 13.95
CA LYS A 18 11.10 -8.93 14.98
C LYS A 18 11.65 -10.31 14.59
N ALA A 19 10.79 -11.17 14.01
CA ALA A 19 11.23 -12.46 13.49
C ALA A 19 12.21 -12.29 12.32
N ALA A 20 11.96 -11.39 11.39
CA ALA A 20 12.87 -11.09 10.30
C ALA A 20 14.23 -10.60 10.79
N ARG A 21 14.26 -9.70 11.77
CA ARG A 21 15.50 -9.21 12.42
C ARG A 21 16.26 -10.30 13.15
N GLN A 22 15.53 -11.16 13.87
CA GLN A 22 16.16 -12.29 14.54
C GLN A 22 16.79 -13.24 13.55
N TYR A 23 16.15 -13.47 12.40
CA TYR A 23 16.70 -14.29 11.34
C TYR A 23 17.93 -13.64 10.68
N SER A 24 17.90 -12.34 10.42
CA SER A 24 19.03 -11.61 9.83
C SER A 24 20.25 -11.51 10.75
N ASN A 25 20.04 -11.54 12.07
CA ASN A 25 21.11 -11.52 13.06
C ASN A 25 21.75 -12.91 13.29
N GLN A 26 21.19 -13.98 12.72
CA GLN A 26 21.86 -15.27 12.68
C GLN A 26 23.01 -15.18 11.65
N GLU A 27 24.15 -15.79 11.95
CA GLU A 27 25.24 -15.93 10.99
C GLU A 27 24.78 -16.83 9.84
N LEU A 28 24.15 -16.19 8.85
CA LEU A 28 23.79 -16.88 7.62
C LEU A 28 24.95 -16.72 6.65
N ASP A 29 25.39 -17.82 6.06
CA ASP A 29 26.32 -17.82 4.94
C ASP A 29 25.59 -17.24 3.69
N GLY A 30 25.40 -15.93 3.64
CA GLY A 30 24.73 -15.29 2.50
C GLY A 30 24.01 -13.99 2.86
N GLU A 31 23.53 -13.31 1.82
CA GLU A 31 22.73 -12.09 1.95
C GLU A 31 21.32 -12.43 2.47
N MET A 32 20.75 -11.54 3.26
CA MET A 32 19.35 -11.68 3.71
C MET A 32 18.41 -11.74 2.50
N PRO A 33 17.52 -12.73 2.43
CA PRO A 33 16.54 -12.81 1.37
C PRO A 33 15.72 -11.52 1.23
N PHE A 34 15.52 -11.08 -0.01
CA PHE A 34 14.80 -9.85 -0.34
C PHE A 34 13.47 -9.70 0.44
N GLN A 35 12.72 -10.79 0.57
CA GLN A 35 11.42 -10.80 1.25
C GLN A 35 11.54 -10.50 2.75
N LEU A 36 12.57 -11.01 3.40
CA LEU A 36 12.83 -10.74 4.82
C LEU A 36 13.31 -9.30 5.03
N HIS A 37 14.08 -8.77 4.11
CA HIS A 37 14.49 -7.36 4.13
C HIS A 37 13.29 -6.42 4.06
N ILE A 38 12.30 -6.74 3.20
CA ILE A 38 11.04 -5.97 3.13
C ILE A 38 10.26 -6.06 4.44
N ILE A 39 10.14 -7.25 5.03
CA ILE A 39 9.42 -7.44 6.29
C ILE A 39 10.11 -6.71 7.43
N ASP A 40 11.44 -6.75 7.50
CA ASP A 40 12.23 -5.99 8.49
C ASP A 40 11.97 -4.49 8.41
N GLY A 41 11.79 -3.96 7.20
CA GLY A 41 11.46 -2.56 6.96
C GLY A 41 10.17 -2.08 7.64
N ASN A 42 9.23 -2.97 7.97
CA ASN A 42 8.03 -2.61 8.76
C ASN A 42 8.39 -2.13 10.19
N GLY A 43 9.56 -2.49 10.69
CA GLY A 43 10.06 -2.09 12.00
C GLY A 43 10.93 -0.83 11.99
N GLU A 44 10.90 -0.04 10.94
CA GLU A 44 11.55 1.28 10.93
C GLU A 44 10.94 2.19 12.01
N PRO A 45 11.75 3.10 12.61
CA PRO A 45 11.28 3.95 13.68
C PRO A 45 10.22 4.96 13.20
N PRO A 46 9.39 5.49 14.12
CA PRO A 46 8.32 6.45 13.77
C PRO A 46 8.80 7.66 12.96
N GLU A 47 10.02 8.11 13.18
CA GLU A 47 10.62 9.24 12.47
C GLU A 47 10.85 8.93 10.99
N PHE A 48 11.20 7.70 10.66
CA PHE A 48 11.31 7.25 9.28
C PHE A 48 9.96 7.38 8.55
N TRP A 49 8.91 6.89 9.18
CA TRP A 49 7.56 6.93 8.63
C TRP A 49 7.02 8.36 8.52
N ALA A 50 7.31 9.21 9.51
CA ALA A 50 6.91 10.61 9.50
C ALA A 50 7.55 11.41 8.35
N ASN A 51 8.75 11.04 7.93
CA ASN A 51 9.47 11.70 6.84
C ASN A 51 8.99 11.29 5.42
N LEU A 52 8.03 10.40 5.31
CA LEU A 52 7.40 10.10 4.03
C LEU A 52 6.36 11.17 3.67
N ASP A 53 6.06 11.31 2.39
CA ASP A 53 4.97 12.16 1.93
C ASP A 53 3.76 11.31 1.56
N LEU A 54 2.60 11.72 2.05
CA LEU A 54 1.31 11.16 1.68
C LEU A 54 0.63 12.11 0.68
N HIS A 55 0.29 11.59 -0.48
CA HIS A 55 -0.37 12.34 -1.53
C HIS A 55 -1.84 11.94 -1.61
N ALA A 56 -2.73 12.92 -1.61
CA ALA A 56 -4.17 12.72 -1.74
C ALA A 56 -4.73 13.58 -2.88
N PHE A 57 -5.54 12.96 -3.71
CA PHE A 57 -6.11 13.57 -4.91
C PHE A 57 -7.64 13.57 -4.86
N GLU A 58 -8.25 14.30 -5.77
CA GLU A 58 -9.68 14.32 -5.91
C GLU A 58 -10.26 12.88 -6.03
N PHE A 59 -11.49 12.68 -5.64
CA PHE A 59 -12.21 11.39 -5.66
C PHE A 59 -11.65 10.29 -4.75
N GLY A 60 -10.80 10.61 -3.78
CA GLY A 60 -10.32 9.68 -2.77
C GLY A 60 -9.06 8.90 -3.16
N HIS A 61 -8.45 9.24 -4.29
CA HIS A 61 -7.20 8.61 -4.72
C HIS A 61 -6.03 9.08 -3.84
N SER A 62 -5.06 8.19 -3.63
CA SER A 62 -3.89 8.51 -2.82
C SER A 62 -2.71 7.58 -3.11
N TYR A 63 -1.52 8.00 -2.76
CA TYR A 63 -0.34 7.15 -2.64
C TYR A 63 0.62 7.73 -1.59
N MET A 64 1.55 6.92 -1.12
CA MET A 64 2.70 7.41 -0.37
C MET A 64 3.96 7.35 -1.22
N THR A 65 4.90 8.23 -0.97
CA THR A 65 6.23 8.15 -1.58
C THR A 65 6.96 6.92 -1.07
N ALA A 66 7.82 6.35 -1.91
CA ALA A 66 8.35 5.04 -1.63
C ALA A 66 9.20 5.01 -0.39
N ILE A 67 8.89 3.99 0.32
CA ILE A 67 9.62 3.50 1.46
C ILE A 67 10.89 2.78 1.01
N PHE A 68 10.84 2.13 -0.14
CA PHE A 68 11.93 1.27 -0.61
C PHE A 68 12.64 1.92 -1.80
N LYS A 69 13.96 2.05 -1.68
CA LYS A 69 14.80 2.23 -2.86
C LYS A 69 14.71 0.97 -3.71
N ALA A 70 14.69 1.14 -5.03
CA ALA A 70 14.79 0.00 -5.93
C ALA A 70 15.99 -0.88 -5.52
N PRO A 71 15.82 -2.19 -5.38
CA PRO A 71 16.93 -3.06 -5.01
C PRO A 71 18.08 -2.90 -6.00
N ASN A 72 19.29 -2.80 -5.51
CA ASN A 72 20.50 -2.73 -6.34
C ASN A 72 21.18 -4.09 -6.43
N ASP A 73 20.41 -5.15 -6.53
CA ASP A 73 20.86 -6.52 -6.72
C ASP A 73 21.04 -6.83 -8.22
N PRO A 74 21.73 -7.94 -8.56
CA PRO A 74 21.99 -8.31 -9.95
C PRO A 74 20.73 -8.47 -10.80
N LEU A 75 19.62 -8.95 -10.23
CA LEU A 75 18.35 -9.12 -10.93
C LEU A 75 17.72 -7.76 -11.28
N SER A 76 17.74 -6.82 -10.35
CA SER A 76 17.24 -5.46 -10.59
C SER A 76 18.09 -4.72 -11.62
N GLN A 77 19.41 -4.93 -11.62
CA GLN A 77 20.30 -4.41 -12.64
C GLN A 77 20.02 -5.02 -14.03
N ALA A 78 19.75 -6.32 -14.09
CA ALA A 78 19.38 -7.00 -15.34
C ALA A 78 18.05 -6.47 -15.89
N TYR A 79 17.08 -6.19 -15.01
CA TYR A 79 15.82 -5.56 -15.39
C TYR A 79 16.02 -4.13 -15.92
N PHE A 80 16.83 -3.33 -15.24
CA PHE A 80 17.19 -1.99 -15.73
C PHE A 80 17.82 -2.06 -17.13
N ALA A 81 18.77 -2.98 -17.34
CA ALA A 81 19.42 -3.14 -18.63
C ALA A 81 18.44 -3.54 -19.75
N SER A 82 17.50 -4.45 -19.46
CA SER A 82 16.43 -4.81 -20.40
C SER A 82 15.54 -3.62 -20.75
N LEU A 83 15.15 -2.85 -19.74
CA LEU A 83 14.29 -1.68 -19.93
C LEU A 83 15.03 -0.57 -20.71
N ALA A 84 16.30 -0.33 -20.41
CA ALA A 84 17.16 0.63 -21.10
C ALA A 84 17.39 0.24 -22.58
N ALA A 85 17.57 -1.04 -22.85
CA ALA A 85 17.67 -1.54 -24.23
C ALA A 85 16.38 -1.34 -25.04
N ALA A 86 15.21 -1.43 -24.39
CA ALA A 86 13.92 -1.28 -25.04
C ALA A 86 13.46 0.18 -25.19
N LYS A 87 13.79 1.06 -24.25
CA LYS A 87 13.22 2.41 -24.14
C LYS A 87 14.25 3.56 -24.07
N GLY A 88 15.53 3.23 -23.99
CA GLY A 88 16.63 4.18 -23.73
C GLY A 88 16.88 4.33 -22.22
N GLU A 89 18.14 4.67 -21.89
CA GLU A 89 18.61 4.73 -20.49
C GLU A 89 17.92 5.83 -19.69
N ASP A 90 17.74 7.01 -20.27
CA ASP A 90 17.06 8.14 -19.60
C ASP A 90 15.62 7.77 -19.24
N THR A 91 14.86 7.20 -20.18
CA THR A 91 13.49 6.76 -19.96
C THR A 91 13.41 5.63 -18.93
N ALA A 92 14.33 4.68 -18.99
CA ALA A 92 14.40 3.59 -18.01
C ALA A 92 14.66 4.14 -16.58
N SER A 93 15.58 5.09 -16.47
CA SER A 93 15.88 5.76 -15.20
C SER A 93 14.67 6.54 -14.68
N GLU A 94 13.97 7.26 -15.54
CA GLU A 94 12.75 7.98 -15.18
C GLU A 94 11.66 7.03 -14.68
N ILE A 95 11.38 5.95 -15.41
CA ILE A 95 10.37 4.95 -15.02
C ILE A 95 10.70 4.35 -13.65
N LEU A 96 11.93 3.97 -13.41
CA LEU A 96 12.35 3.32 -12.17
C LEU A 96 12.56 4.30 -11.00
N SER A 97 12.63 5.59 -11.27
CA SER A 97 12.65 6.63 -10.23
C SER A 97 11.28 6.89 -9.62
N VAL A 98 10.22 6.49 -10.32
CA VAL A 98 8.84 6.67 -9.82
C VAL A 98 8.59 5.77 -8.63
N SER A 99 8.45 6.41 -7.50
CA SER A 99 8.44 5.81 -6.19
C SER A 99 7.07 6.02 -5.55
N ARG A 100 6.10 5.21 -5.94
CA ARG A 100 4.72 5.24 -5.41
C ARG A 100 4.42 3.93 -4.70
N HIS A 101 4.27 4.01 -3.39
CA HIS A 101 3.94 2.87 -2.55
C HIS A 101 2.48 2.96 -2.10
N ASN A 102 1.85 1.81 -1.89
CA ASN A 102 0.47 1.73 -1.40
C ASN A 102 -0.48 2.71 -2.09
N THR A 103 -0.50 2.67 -3.41
CA THR A 103 -1.42 3.49 -4.20
C THR A 103 -2.86 3.01 -4.01
N ILE A 104 -3.77 3.94 -3.82
CA ILE A 104 -5.21 3.69 -3.79
C ILE A 104 -5.87 4.39 -4.99
N ILE A 105 -6.50 3.61 -5.83
CA ILE A 105 -7.46 4.07 -6.83
C ILE A 105 -8.83 3.81 -6.20
N TYR A 106 -9.32 4.80 -5.46
CA TYR A 106 -10.55 4.68 -4.71
C TYR A 106 -11.76 4.40 -5.63
N PRO A 107 -12.73 3.56 -5.24
CA PRO A 107 -12.89 2.98 -3.90
C PRO A 107 -12.27 1.58 -3.72
N SER A 108 -11.90 0.88 -4.78
CA SER A 108 -11.76 -0.58 -4.69
C SER A 108 -10.50 -1.15 -5.32
N CYS A 109 -9.52 -0.33 -5.65
CA CYS A 109 -8.34 -0.78 -6.36
C CYS A 109 -7.05 -0.25 -5.72
N SER A 110 -6.05 -1.13 -5.57
CA SER A 110 -4.74 -0.77 -5.04
C SER A 110 -3.62 -1.46 -5.82
N PRO A 111 -3.01 -0.78 -6.79
CA PRO A 111 -1.79 -1.26 -7.41
C PRO A 111 -0.61 -1.14 -6.44
N HIS A 112 0.21 -2.17 -6.42
CA HIS A 112 1.45 -2.23 -5.68
C HIS A 112 2.59 -2.49 -6.66
N THR A 113 3.08 -1.43 -7.27
CA THR A 113 3.97 -1.51 -8.44
C THR A 113 5.31 -2.14 -8.14
N SER A 114 5.89 -1.88 -6.96
CA SER A 114 7.17 -2.45 -6.54
C SER A 114 7.17 -3.98 -6.44
N PHE A 115 6.01 -4.59 -6.31
CA PHE A 115 5.84 -6.03 -6.16
C PHE A 115 4.96 -6.65 -7.25
N GLN A 116 4.72 -5.93 -8.35
CA GLN A 116 3.90 -6.36 -9.48
C GLN A 116 2.57 -6.98 -9.03
N GLN A 117 1.87 -6.28 -8.14
CA GLN A 117 0.58 -6.71 -7.62
C GLN A 117 -0.51 -5.69 -7.92
N TRP A 118 -1.70 -6.21 -8.10
CA TRP A 118 -2.93 -5.45 -8.24
C TRP A 118 -3.96 -6.02 -7.29
N ARG A 119 -4.42 -5.22 -6.34
CA ARG A 119 -5.41 -5.63 -5.34
C ARG A 119 -6.76 -5.06 -5.72
N VAL A 120 -7.78 -5.90 -5.68
CA VAL A 120 -9.17 -5.51 -5.92
C VAL A 120 -9.98 -5.81 -4.67
N ILE A 121 -10.64 -4.80 -4.13
CA ILE A 121 -11.44 -4.88 -2.91
C ILE A 121 -12.91 -4.93 -3.31
N ARG A 122 -13.58 -6.05 -3.04
CA ARG A 122 -14.99 -6.27 -3.37
C ARG A 122 -15.81 -6.40 -2.10
N PRO A 123 -16.65 -5.41 -1.76
CA PRO A 123 -17.64 -5.55 -0.69
C PRO A 123 -18.69 -6.58 -1.11
N ILE A 124 -18.89 -7.61 -0.28
CA ILE A 124 -19.89 -8.66 -0.51
C ILE A 124 -21.12 -8.41 0.33
N SER A 125 -20.93 -8.05 1.60
CA SER A 125 -21.99 -7.68 2.55
C SER A 125 -21.42 -6.69 3.56
N VAL A 126 -22.23 -6.21 4.48
CA VAL A 126 -21.83 -5.24 5.51
C VAL A 126 -20.66 -5.74 6.38
N ASP A 127 -20.51 -7.05 6.48
CA ASP A 127 -19.54 -7.75 7.34
C ASP A 127 -18.55 -8.63 6.56
N ARG A 128 -18.61 -8.60 5.22
CA ARG A 128 -17.75 -9.43 4.36
C ARG A 128 -17.19 -8.67 3.20
N THR A 129 -15.88 -8.74 3.06
CA THR A 129 -15.13 -8.18 1.93
C THR A 129 -14.23 -9.26 1.34
N LEU A 130 -14.21 -9.36 0.03
CA LEU A 130 -13.26 -10.18 -0.72
C LEU A 130 -12.12 -9.27 -1.20
N VAL A 131 -10.89 -9.62 -0.89
CA VAL A 131 -9.70 -8.99 -1.47
C VAL A 131 -9.05 -9.99 -2.42
N GLU A 132 -9.01 -9.65 -3.70
CA GLU A 132 -8.33 -10.42 -4.73
C GLU A 132 -6.98 -9.78 -5.02
N ILE A 133 -5.92 -10.57 -5.05
CA ILE A 133 -4.56 -10.12 -5.31
C ILE A 133 -4.09 -10.80 -6.60
N PHE A 134 -3.87 -9.99 -7.62
CA PHE A 134 -3.34 -10.42 -8.91
C PHE A 134 -1.86 -10.08 -8.97
N THR A 135 -1.05 -11.03 -9.41
CA THR A 135 0.36 -10.83 -9.71
C THR A 135 0.52 -10.75 -11.22
N PHE A 136 1.30 -9.83 -11.72
CA PHE A 136 1.53 -9.66 -13.16
C PHE A 136 3.02 -9.73 -13.51
N GLU A 137 3.29 -10.19 -14.71
CA GLU A 137 4.62 -10.20 -15.30
C GLU A 137 4.89 -8.85 -15.99
N LEU A 138 6.13 -8.39 -15.91
CA LEU A 138 6.59 -7.25 -16.68
C LEU A 138 7.17 -7.75 -18.01
N GLU A 139 6.57 -7.34 -19.13
CA GLU A 139 6.99 -7.75 -20.46
C GLU A 139 8.46 -7.36 -20.72
N GLY A 140 9.26 -8.32 -21.12
CA GLY A 140 10.69 -8.13 -21.40
C GLY A 140 11.58 -8.10 -20.15
N ALA A 141 11.03 -8.29 -18.95
CA ALA A 141 11.83 -8.43 -17.74
C ALA A 141 12.45 -9.85 -17.65
N PRO A 142 13.55 -10.02 -16.89
CA PRO A 142 14.07 -11.34 -16.56
C PRO A 142 13.00 -12.20 -15.88
N PRO A 143 12.84 -13.49 -16.24
CA PRO A 143 11.81 -14.36 -15.67
C PRO A 143 11.97 -14.56 -14.15
N GLU A 144 13.18 -14.43 -13.63
CA GLU A 144 13.49 -14.50 -12.21
C GLU A 144 12.80 -13.36 -11.42
N LEU A 145 12.48 -12.25 -12.07
CA LEU A 145 11.75 -11.15 -11.44
C LEU A 145 10.32 -11.58 -11.08
N LEU A 146 9.64 -12.29 -11.98
CA LEU A 146 8.32 -12.87 -11.71
C LEU A 146 8.40 -13.92 -10.59
N GLN A 147 9.43 -14.77 -10.59
CA GLN A 147 9.65 -15.73 -9.53
C GLN A 147 9.83 -15.04 -8.18
N ARG A 148 10.62 -13.97 -8.10
CA ARG A 148 10.79 -13.14 -6.89
C ARG A 148 9.45 -12.58 -6.41
N THR A 149 8.62 -12.11 -7.32
CA THR A 149 7.29 -11.59 -7.03
C THR A 149 6.36 -12.66 -6.47
N PHE A 150 6.37 -13.87 -7.02
CA PHE A 150 5.59 -14.99 -6.47
C PHE A 150 6.06 -15.40 -5.07
N ILE A 151 7.37 -15.45 -4.83
CA ILE A 151 7.90 -15.74 -3.50
C ILE A 151 7.44 -14.67 -2.51
N TYR A 152 7.55 -13.38 -2.89
CA TYR A 152 7.05 -12.27 -2.07
C TYR A 152 5.55 -12.43 -1.76
N SER A 153 4.73 -12.69 -2.78
CA SER A 153 3.30 -12.87 -2.62
C SER A 153 2.97 -14.03 -1.66
N ASN A 154 3.70 -15.13 -1.73
CA ASN A 154 3.52 -16.26 -0.81
C ASN A 154 3.92 -15.93 0.63
N VAL A 155 5.01 -15.20 0.81
CA VAL A 155 5.50 -14.83 2.14
C VAL A 155 4.61 -13.78 2.80
N VAL A 156 4.04 -12.86 2.04
CA VAL A 156 3.29 -11.71 2.58
C VAL A 156 1.78 -11.95 2.54
N ASN A 157 1.24 -12.51 1.46
CA ASN A 157 -0.21 -12.53 1.21
C ASN A 157 -0.86 -13.92 1.36
N SER A 158 -0.09 -14.98 1.59
CA SER A 158 -0.69 -16.31 1.73
C SER A 158 -1.38 -16.47 3.11
N PRO A 159 -2.33 -17.41 3.25
CA PRO A 159 -2.94 -17.71 4.54
C PRO A 159 -1.94 -18.19 5.60
N SER A 160 -0.77 -18.63 5.19
CA SER A 160 0.34 -19.06 6.07
C SER A 160 1.39 -17.98 6.26
N SER A 161 1.13 -16.75 5.78
CA SER A 161 2.09 -15.67 5.88
C SER A 161 2.22 -15.16 7.32
N ILE A 162 3.38 -14.64 7.63
CA ILE A 162 3.63 -13.98 8.93
C ILE A 162 3.18 -12.50 8.92
N VAL A 163 2.65 -12.00 7.79
CA VAL A 163 2.18 -10.62 7.64
C VAL A 163 0.67 -10.58 7.48
N MET A 164 0.10 -11.28 6.49
CA MET A 164 -1.34 -11.25 6.21
C MET A 164 -2.19 -11.80 7.36
N THR A 165 -1.67 -12.72 8.16
CA THR A 165 -2.38 -13.24 9.33
C THR A 165 -2.63 -12.16 10.38
N ASP A 166 -1.68 -11.24 10.57
CA ASP A 166 -1.85 -10.09 11.45
C ASP A 166 -2.92 -9.16 10.92
N ASP A 167 -2.87 -8.84 9.62
CA ASP A 167 -3.86 -7.98 8.95
C ASP A 167 -5.28 -8.53 9.06
N VAL A 168 -5.47 -9.80 8.75
CA VAL A 168 -6.79 -10.46 8.81
C VAL A 168 -7.34 -10.46 10.24
N HIS A 169 -6.48 -10.64 11.24
CA HIS A 169 -6.88 -10.53 12.63
C HIS A 169 -7.38 -9.10 12.95
N VAL A 170 -6.60 -8.09 12.59
CA VAL A 170 -6.97 -6.68 12.81
C VAL A 170 -8.27 -6.33 12.10
N TYR A 171 -8.49 -6.77 10.86
CA TYR A 171 -9.76 -6.54 10.15
C TYR A 171 -10.95 -7.14 10.88
N ALA A 172 -10.81 -8.37 11.41
CA ALA A 172 -11.87 -9.02 12.18
C ALA A 172 -12.17 -8.28 13.49
N GLU A 173 -11.14 -7.77 14.18
CA GLU A 173 -11.31 -6.98 15.40
C GLU A 173 -11.96 -5.63 15.11
N CYS A 174 -11.54 -4.93 14.05
CA CYS A 174 -12.17 -3.69 13.62
C CYS A 174 -13.65 -3.91 13.30
N GLN A 175 -14.00 -4.98 12.55
CA GLN A 175 -15.39 -5.31 12.24
C GLN A 175 -16.20 -5.57 13.51
N ARG A 176 -15.65 -6.28 14.49
CA ARG A 176 -16.29 -6.47 15.80
C ARG A 176 -16.49 -5.16 16.55
N GLY A 177 -15.48 -4.30 16.57
CA GLY A 177 -15.56 -2.98 17.20
C GLY A 177 -16.67 -2.12 16.60
N LEU A 178 -16.80 -2.11 15.28
CA LEU A 178 -17.82 -1.34 14.56
C LEU A 178 -19.26 -1.82 14.83
N THR A 179 -19.47 -3.02 15.35
CA THR A 179 -20.80 -3.52 15.75
C THR A 179 -21.23 -3.05 17.14
N THR A 180 -20.33 -2.42 17.90
CA THR A 180 -20.60 -1.94 19.24
C THR A 180 -21.11 -0.50 19.22
N GLN A 181 -21.87 -0.10 20.27
CA GLN A 181 -22.34 1.27 20.42
C GLN A 181 -21.21 2.30 20.69
N GLY A 182 -20.04 1.83 21.11
CA GLY A 182 -18.86 2.69 21.34
C GLY A 182 -18.16 3.14 20.05
N GLY A 183 -18.56 2.63 18.89
CA GLY A 183 -17.97 2.93 17.59
C GLY A 183 -18.67 4.03 16.77
N ASP A 184 -19.60 4.78 17.36
CA ASP A 184 -20.40 5.80 16.66
C ASP A 184 -19.53 6.93 16.07
N TRP A 185 -18.39 7.21 16.70
CA TRP A 185 -17.48 8.28 16.29
C TRP A 185 -16.05 7.77 16.22
N VAL A 186 -15.42 7.95 15.06
CA VAL A 186 -13.99 7.69 14.84
C VAL A 186 -13.29 9.01 14.57
N SER A 187 -12.26 9.31 15.35
CA SER A 187 -11.45 10.52 15.15
C SER A 187 -10.41 10.31 14.06
N GLN A 188 -10.29 11.29 13.17
CA GLN A 188 -9.30 11.34 12.10
C GLN A 188 -8.55 12.68 12.12
N HIS A 189 -8.09 13.05 13.31
CA HIS A 189 -7.54 14.39 13.55
C HIS A 189 -6.01 14.47 13.47
N ARG A 190 -5.32 13.32 13.35
CA ARG A 190 -3.86 13.31 13.32
C ARG A 190 -3.34 14.11 12.12
N ASN A 191 -2.60 15.18 12.42
CA ASN A 191 -2.10 16.18 11.48
C ASN A 191 -3.19 16.88 10.64
N ALA A 192 -4.44 16.93 11.09
CA ALA A 192 -5.50 17.65 10.40
C ALA A 192 -5.19 19.15 10.33
N GLY A 193 -5.35 19.75 9.14
CA GLY A 193 -5.07 21.16 8.90
C GLY A 193 -3.59 21.51 8.72
N GLN A 194 -2.70 20.52 8.70
CA GLN A 194 -1.28 20.71 8.41
C GLN A 194 -0.93 20.31 6.96
N ASP A 195 -1.89 19.77 6.24
CA ASP A 195 -1.73 19.35 4.85
C ASP A 195 -1.51 20.57 3.94
N LYS A 196 -0.65 20.43 2.93
CA LYS A 196 -0.29 21.49 1.98
C LYS A 196 -0.88 21.19 0.61
N SER A 197 -1.24 22.22 -0.12
CA SER A 197 -1.61 22.07 -1.55
C SER A 197 -0.40 21.65 -2.36
N PHE A 198 -0.60 20.69 -3.23
CA PHE A 198 0.39 20.28 -4.22
C PHE A 198 0.13 21.03 -5.52
N GLU A 199 1.10 21.83 -5.93
CA GLU A 199 1.09 22.54 -7.20
C GLU A 199 1.74 21.64 -8.27
N GLY A 200 0.95 20.81 -8.91
CA GLY A 200 1.33 19.99 -10.05
C GLY A 200 0.17 19.88 -11.02
N ASP A 201 0.40 19.29 -12.19
CA ASP A 201 -0.61 19.15 -13.24
C ASP A 201 -1.87 18.39 -12.75
N ASP A 202 -1.72 17.55 -11.72
CA ASP A 202 -2.80 16.72 -11.17
C ASP A 202 -3.54 17.39 -9.99
N GLY A 203 -3.01 18.44 -9.38
CA GLY A 203 -3.55 19.06 -8.16
C GLY A 203 -3.67 18.07 -7.00
N GLY A 204 -3.74 18.53 -5.77
CA GLY A 204 -3.92 17.64 -4.63
C GLY A 204 -3.41 18.21 -3.31
N LEU A 205 -3.34 17.34 -2.31
CA LEU A 205 -2.79 17.65 -0.99
C LEU A 205 -1.61 16.74 -0.70
N ILE A 206 -0.61 17.28 -0.02
CA ILE A 206 0.50 16.53 0.55
C ILE A 206 0.43 16.68 2.07
N GLY A 207 0.54 15.56 2.76
CA GLY A 207 0.68 15.48 4.20
C GLY A 207 1.94 14.71 4.58
N GLU A 208 2.41 14.97 5.79
CA GLU A 208 3.47 14.19 6.42
C GLU A 208 3.05 12.72 6.55
N GLY A 209 4.01 11.78 6.50
CA GLY A 209 3.75 10.35 6.49
C GLY A 209 2.94 9.83 7.68
N SER A 210 2.96 10.51 8.82
CA SER A 210 2.12 10.19 9.99
C SER A 210 0.69 10.74 9.91
N SER A 211 0.34 11.52 8.87
CA SER A 211 -0.99 12.12 8.73
C SER A 211 -2.06 11.09 8.36
N GLU A 212 -3.29 11.34 8.80
CA GLU A 212 -4.49 10.63 8.32
C GLU A 212 -5.10 11.26 7.07
N LEU A 213 -4.34 12.07 6.33
CA LEU A 213 -4.80 12.73 5.11
C LEU A 213 -5.48 11.78 4.10
N PRO A 214 -4.89 10.62 3.73
CA PRO A 214 -5.53 9.72 2.78
C PRO A 214 -6.88 9.18 3.27
N ILE A 215 -7.00 8.91 4.57
CA ILE A 215 -8.23 8.41 5.18
C ILE A 215 -9.31 9.49 5.15
N ARG A 216 -8.99 10.71 5.58
CA ARG A 216 -9.90 11.88 5.48
C ARG A 216 -10.36 12.12 4.05
N ASN A 217 -9.44 12.00 3.10
CA ASN A 217 -9.74 12.15 1.67
C ASN A 217 -10.73 11.09 1.16
N GLN A 218 -10.55 9.83 1.55
CA GLN A 218 -11.45 8.74 1.17
C GLN A 218 -12.87 8.95 1.75
N PHE A 219 -12.99 9.36 3.01
CA PHE A 219 -14.29 9.67 3.60
C PHE A 219 -14.96 10.90 2.96
N SER A 220 -14.18 11.90 2.55
CA SER A 220 -14.68 13.05 1.80
C SER A 220 -15.20 12.64 0.43
N ALA A 221 -14.48 11.77 -0.27
CA ALA A 221 -14.92 11.19 -1.54
C ALA A 221 -16.16 10.33 -1.37
N TRP A 222 -16.20 9.45 -0.35
CA TRP A 222 -17.39 8.64 -0.03
C TRP A 222 -18.61 9.51 0.19
N LYS A 223 -18.48 10.58 1.01
CA LYS A 223 -19.58 11.52 1.25
C LYS A 223 -20.07 12.15 -0.04
N ARG A 224 -19.16 12.58 -0.94
CA ARG A 224 -19.50 13.14 -2.25
C ARG A 224 -20.29 12.13 -3.09
N TYR A 225 -19.80 10.90 -3.20
CA TYR A 225 -20.50 9.84 -3.97
C TYR A 225 -21.88 9.50 -3.41
N MET A 226 -22.03 9.53 -2.08
CA MET A 226 -23.32 9.23 -1.44
C MET A 226 -24.35 10.36 -1.59
N LEU A 227 -23.90 11.61 -1.69
CA LEU A 227 -24.74 12.79 -1.81
C LEU A 227 -24.94 13.28 -3.26
N ASP A 228 -24.25 12.71 -4.25
CA ASP A 228 -24.42 13.07 -5.65
C ASP A 228 -25.84 12.70 -6.11
N GLU A 229 -26.61 13.70 -6.53
CA GLU A 229 -28.01 13.55 -6.95
C GLU A 229 -28.17 12.54 -8.11
N ARG A 230 -27.19 12.46 -9.01
CA ARG A 230 -27.16 11.47 -10.10
C ARG A 230 -27.14 10.03 -9.59
N ASN A 231 -26.52 9.78 -8.44
CA ASN A 231 -26.53 8.46 -7.80
C ASN A 231 -27.87 8.16 -7.09
N GLN A 232 -28.66 9.18 -6.76
CA GLN A 232 -29.97 9.01 -6.15
C GLN A 232 -31.02 8.57 -7.18
N GLU A 233 -30.94 9.04 -8.43
CA GLU A 233 -31.80 8.60 -9.53
C GLU A 233 -31.61 7.10 -9.84
N PHE A 234 -30.38 6.59 -9.81
CA PHE A 234 -30.11 5.17 -10.03
C PHE A 234 -30.72 4.25 -8.95
N ARG A 235 -30.88 4.73 -7.72
CA ARG A 235 -31.52 3.98 -6.63
C ARG A 235 -33.04 3.97 -6.72
N SER A 236 -33.62 4.99 -7.31
CA SER A 236 -35.10 5.11 -7.47
C SER A 236 -35.65 4.30 -8.64
N THR A 237 -34.82 3.90 -9.61
CA THR A 237 -35.23 3.12 -10.80
C THR A 237 -34.95 1.62 -10.67
N GLY A 238 -34.34 1.17 -9.58
CA GLY A 238 -33.95 -0.22 -9.33
C GLY A 238 -34.77 -0.97 -8.28
N SER A 239 -36.01 -0.51 -8.02
CA SER A 239 -36.96 -1.19 -7.13
C SER A 239 -38.05 -1.95 -7.93
#